data_e7d9ee49364f5892b01f454e09faf43d
#
_entry.id   e7d9ee49364f5892b01f454e09faf43d
#
_cell.length_a   1.000
_cell.length_b   1.000
_cell.length_c   1.000
_cell.angle_alpha   90.00
_cell.angle_beta   90.00
_cell.angle_gamma   90.00
#
_symmetry.space_group_name_H-M   'P 1'
#
loop_
_entity.id
_entity.type
_entity.pdbx_description
1 polymer ?
#
loop_
_entity_poly.entity_id
_entity_poly.type
_entity_poly.pdbx_seq_one_letter_code
_entity_poly.pdbx_strand_id
1 'polypeptide(L)'
;MNRIKLTILFMFFTILSFSQSIEIVNFNTSSDYCPGSGVSMHINPTGIFSFENAGNIQDSANNSFILEISGVGGDWSNPTVLNTVYDFYTPLINGTIPANFSAGDYLLR
;
A
#
# COMPACT_ATOMS: atom_id res chain seq x y z
N MET A 1 -18.32 56.19 11.54
CA MET A 1 -18.75 54.92 11.00
C MET A 1 -17.53 54.02 10.81
N ASN A 2 -17.34 53.09 11.72
CA ASN A 2 -16.26 52.13 11.60
C ASN A 2 -16.67 51.06 10.61
N ARG A 3 -16.20 51.19 9.38
CA ARG A 3 -16.30 50.07 8.44
C ARG A 3 -15.24 49.02 8.81
N ILE A 4 -15.70 47.99 9.44
CA ILE A 4 -14.87 46.79 9.60
C ILE A 4 -14.70 46.21 8.19
N LYS A 5 -13.57 46.51 7.58
CA LYS A 5 -13.14 45.75 6.41
C LYS A 5 -12.78 44.37 6.92
N LEU A 6 -13.74 43.47 6.84
CA LEU A 6 -13.44 42.06 6.96
C LEU A 6 -12.60 41.69 5.75
N THR A 7 -11.31 41.96 5.84
CA THR A 7 -10.36 41.36 4.94
C THR A 7 -10.37 39.91 5.31
N ILE A 8 -11.21 39.16 4.63
CA ILE A 8 -11.10 37.73 4.63
C ILE A 8 -9.74 37.45 4.01
N LEU A 9 -8.73 37.38 4.85
CA LEU A 9 -7.49 36.77 4.52
C LEU A 9 -7.85 35.32 4.24
N PHE A 10 -8.17 35.03 2.98
CA PHE A 10 -8.12 33.69 2.46
C PHE A 10 -6.66 33.27 2.61
N MET A 11 -6.32 32.85 3.81
CA MET A 11 -5.19 31.99 4.00
C MET A 11 -5.49 30.78 3.15
N PHE A 12 -4.99 30.78 1.93
CA PHE A 12 -4.77 29.59 1.16
C PHE A 12 -3.80 28.76 2.03
N PHE A 13 -4.35 28.02 2.95
CA PHE A 13 -3.71 26.83 3.43
C PHE A 13 -3.61 25.94 2.21
N THR A 14 -2.54 26.07 1.46
CA THR A 14 -2.08 24.99 0.62
C THR A 14 -1.80 23.87 1.60
N ILE A 15 -2.80 23.05 1.82
CA ILE A 15 -2.61 21.75 2.43
C ILE A 15 -1.71 21.04 1.43
N LEU A 16 -0.41 21.02 1.72
CA LEU A 16 0.52 20.13 1.06
C LEU A 16 0.08 18.73 1.50
N SER A 17 -0.88 18.18 0.77
CA SER A 17 -1.23 16.77 0.92
C SER A 17 -0.05 16.01 0.34
N PHE A 18 0.80 15.51 1.20
CA PHE A 18 1.79 14.52 0.83
C PHE A 18 1.03 13.25 0.47
N SER A 19 0.80 13.07 -0.83
CA SER A 19 0.15 11.87 -1.34
C SER A 19 1.15 10.73 -1.27
N GLN A 20 0.85 9.73 -0.46
CA GLN A 20 1.53 8.45 -0.50
C GLN A 20 0.93 7.64 -1.64
N SER A 21 1.75 7.01 -2.44
CA SER A 21 1.30 6.10 -3.48
C SER A 21 2.22 4.90 -3.62
N ILE A 22 1.64 3.79 -4.06
CA ILE A 22 2.38 2.56 -4.38
C ILE A 22 2.05 2.23 -5.83
N GLU A 23 3.10 2.10 -6.63
CA GLU A 23 3.00 1.65 -8.02
C GLU A 23 3.50 0.20 -8.10
N ILE A 24 2.73 -0.66 -8.76
CA ILE A 24 3.20 -2.00 -9.13
C ILE A 24 4.02 -1.86 -10.40
N VAL A 25 5.33 -2.09 -10.30
CA VAL A 25 6.28 -1.82 -11.38
C VAL A 25 6.37 -2.99 -12.35
N ASN A 26 6.39 -4.20 -11.82
CA ASN A 26 6.55 -5.40 -12.63
C ASN A 26 5.86 -6.59 -11.97
N PHE A 27 4.80 -7.05 -12.58
CA PHE A 27 4.10 -8.26 -12.18
C PHE A 27 3.64 -9.03 -13.42
N ASN A 28 4.02 -10.30 -13.52
CA ASN A 28 3.63 -11.12 -14.65
C ASN A 28 2.19 -11.65 -14.45
N THR A 29 1.24 -10.99 -15.08
CA THR A 29 -0.19 -11.35 -15.02
C THR A 29 -0.56 -12.50 -15.97
N SER A 30 0.35 -12.90 -16.85
CA SER A 30 0.12 -13.96 -17.84
C SER A 30 0.62 -15.34 -17.40
N SER A 31 1.23 -15.44 -16.21
CA SER A 31 1.70 -16.72 -15.69
C SER A 31 0.62 -17.37 -14.83
N ASP A 32 0.47 -18.66 -15.00
CA ASP A 32 -0.32 -19.47 -14.09
C ASP A 32 0.51 -19.80 -12.84
N TYR A 33 -0.09 -19.57 -11.67
CA TYR A 33 0.52 -19.88 -10.38
C TYR A 33 -0.15 -21.12 -9.78
N CYS A 34 0.66 -22.03 -9.25
CA CYS A 34 0.13 -23.19 -8.55
C CYS A 34 -0.15 -22.85 -7.07
N PRO A 35 -1.15 -23.46 -6.45
CA PRO A 35 -1.28 -23.41 -4.99
C PRO A 35 0.00 -23.84 -4.30
N GLY A 36 0.42 -23.10 -3.28
CA GLY A 36 1.68 -23.31 -2.58
C GLY A 36 2.91 -22.69 -3.25
N SER A 37 2.79 -22.10 -4.44
CA SER A 37 3.92 -21.43 -5.09
C SER A 37 4.17 -20.04 -4.52
N GLY A 38 5.43 -19.58 -4.65
CA GLY A 38 5.81 -18.21 -4.31
C GLY A 38 5.34 -17.20 -5.36
N VAL A 39 5.03 -16.01 -4.91
CA VAL A 39 4.73 -14.84 -5.74
C VAL A 39 5.59 -13.68 -5.28
N SER A 40 6.12 -12.92 -6.23
CA SER A 40 6.94 -11.73 -5.98
C SER A 40 6.34 -10.54 -6.70
N MET A 41 6.13 -9.46 -5.96
CA MET A 41 5.59 -8.22 -6.50
C MET A 41 6.61 -7.11 -6.33
N HIS A 42 7.07 -6.55 -7.44
CA HIS A 42 7.91 -5.36 -7.44
C HIS A 42 7.04 -4.12 -7.33
N ILE A 43 7.36 -3.28 -6.36
CA ILE A 43 6.62 -2.06 -6.08
C ILE A 43 7.56 -0.87 -6.01
N ASN A 44 7.02 0.29 -6.31
CA ASN A 44 7.70 1.57 -6.16
C ASN A 44 6.86 2.47 -5.23
N PRO A 45 7.11 2.43 -3.93
CA PRO A 45 6.47 3.33 -3.00
C PRO A 45 7.01 4.75 -3.20
N THR A 46 6.11 5.72 -3.31
CA THR A 46 6.45 7.14 -3.39
C THR A 46 5.73 7.92 -2.30
N GLY A 47 6.37 8.98 -1.81
CA GLY A 47 5.88 9.78 -0.71
C GLY A 47 6.58 9.47 0.61
N ILE A 48 6.06 10.04 1.69
CA ILE A 48 6.60 9.87 3.03
C ILE A 48 5.73 8.87 3.77
N PHE A 49 6.31 7.73 4.11
CA PHE A 49 5.67 6.71 4.92
C PHE A 49 6.14 6.86 6.37
N SER A 50 5.22 7.28 7.25
CA SER A 50 5.38 7.38 8.71
C SER A 50 6.60 8.16 9.22
N PHE A 51 6.41 9.46 9.42
CA PHE A 51 7.36 10.33 10.14
C PHE A 51 6.78 10.89 11.44
N GLU A 52 5.87 10.20 12.08
CA GLU A 52 5.25 10.75 13.30
C GLU A 52 6.22 11.00 14.46
N ASN A 53 7.44 10.47 14.37
CA ASN A 53 8.48 10.77 15.34
C ASN A 53 9.83 10.90 14.65
N ALA A 54 10.11 12.06 14.11
CA ALA A 54 11.36 12.40 13.39
C ALA A 54 12.66 12.30 14.23
N GLY A 55 12.63 11.67 15.40
CA GLY A 55 13.76 11.43 16.28
C GLY A 55 14.07 9.97 16.58
N ASN A 56 13.24 9.03 16.15
CA ASN A 56 13.42 7.62 16.47
C ASN A 56 13.41 6.78 15.20
N ILE A 57 14.57 6.46 14.69
CA ILE A 57 14.80 5.61 13.51
C ILE A 57 14.30 4.16 13.74
N GLN A 58 13.72 3.87 14.88
CA GLN A 58 13.29 2.53 15.28
C GLN A 58 11.81 2.24 15.06
N ASP A 59 11.02 3.21 14.56
CA ASP A 59 9.58 3.04 14.37
C ASP A 59 9.17 2.59 12.94
N SER A 60 10.06 1.89 12.23
CA SER A 60 9.67 1.13 11.04
C SER A 60 8.52 0.14 11.33
N ALA A 61 8.36 -0.25 12.59
CA ALA A 61 7.27 -1.11 13.05
C ALA A 61 5.86 -0.52 12.87
N ASN A 62 5.74 0.80 12.72
CA ASN A 62 4.45 1.49 12.56
C ASN A 62 4.03 1.64 11.10
N ASN A 63 4.91 1.40 10.13
CA ASN A 63 4.58 1.36 8.73
C ASN A 63 4.68 -0.05 8.18
N SER A 64 3.67 -0.49 7.48
CA SER A 64 3.64 -1.84 6.92
C SER A 64 3.17 -1.82 5.46
N PHE A 65 3.82 -2.65 4.66
CA PHE A 65 3.39 -3.01 3.32
C PHE A 65 2.75 -4.39 3.39
N ILE A 66 1.52 -4.50 2.95
CA ILE A 66 0.75 -5.73 3.05
C ILE A 66 0.45 -6.23 1.64
N LEU A 67 0.81 -7.48 1.37
CA LEU A 67 0.44 -8.17 0.15
C LEU A 67 -0.76 -9.06 0.44
N GLU A 68 -1.86 -8.80 -0.25
CA GLU A 68 -3.10 -9.55 -0.10
C GLU A 68 -3.54 -10.17 -1.42
N ILE A 69 -4.20 -11.32 -1.33
CA ILE A 69 -4.88 -11.97 -2.43
C ILE A 69 -6.39 -11.97 -2.19
N SER A 70 -7.15 -11.70 -3.23
CA SER A 70 -8.62 -11.75 -3.20
C SER A 70 -9.15 -13.17 -3.03
N GLY A 71 -10.44 -13.32 -2.80
CA GLY A 71 -11.17 -14.55 -3.09
C GLY A 71 -11.27 -14.80 -4.60
N VAL A 72 -11.73 -15.99 -4.97
CA VAL A 72 -11.93 -16.40 -6.35
C VAL A 72 -12.84 -15.40 -7.09
N GLY A 73 -12.48 -15.08 -8.34
CA GLY A 73 -13.20 -14.09 -9.13
C GLY A 73 -12.91 -12.64 -8.75
N GLY A 74 -11.87 -12.36 -7.95
CA GLY A 74 -11.51 -11.02 -7.53
C GLY A 74 -12.36 -10.46 -6.38
N ASP A 75 -12.92 -11.33 -5.55
CA ASP A 75 -13.74 -10.97 -4.40
C ASP A 75 -12.89 -10.48 -3.23
N TRP A 76 -13.05 -9.20 -2.87
CA TRP A 76 -12.32 -8.54 -1.77
C TRP A 76 -13.08 -8.54 -0.44
N SER A 77 -14.21 -9.22 -0.34
CA SER A 77 -14.97 -9.28 0.90
C SER A 77 -14.21 -10.00 2.02
N ASN A 78 -13.32 -10.91 1.66
CA ASN A 78 -12.55 -11.72 2.60
C ASN A 78 -11.16 -12.04 2.06
N PRO A 79 -10.26 -11.02 1.95
CA PRO A 79 -8.92 -11.20 1.40
C PRO A 79 -8.04 -12.03 2.33
N THR A 80 -7.04 -12.68 1.76
CA THR A 80 -6.01 -13.39 2.50
C THR A 80 -4.70 -12.62 2.46
N VAL A 81 -4.10 -12.34 3.60
CA VAL A 81 -2.78 -11.72 3.69
C VAL A 81 -1.72 -12.77 3.35
N LEU A 82 -0.91 -12.48 2.33
CA LEU A 82 0.19 -13.35 1.93
C LEU A 82 1.50 -12.99 2.64
N ASN A 83 1.73 -11.71 2.87
CA ASN A 83 2.89 -11.23 3.62
C ASN A 83 2.67 -9.81 4.13
N THR A 84 3.38 -9.46 5.20
CA THR A 84 3.46 -8.11 5.74
C THR A 84 4.94 -7.76 5.96
N VAL A 85 5.38 -6.65 5.39
CA VAL A 85 6.73 -6.11 5.57
C VAL A 85 6.64 -4.83 6.38
N TYR A 86 7.31 -4.79 7.52
CA TYR A 86 7.39 -3.60 8.38
C TYR A 86 8.65 -2.84 8.04
N ASP A 87 8.52 -1.79 7.26
CA ASP A 87 9.62 -0.93 6.85
C ASP A 87 9.08 0.41 6.34
N PHE A 88 9.94 1.41 6.23
CA PHE A 88 9.62 2.68 5.58
C PHE A 88 9.61 2.58 4.06
N TYR A 89 10.33 1.64 3.52
CA TYR A 89 10.47 1.40 2.09
C TYR A 89 10.75 -0.06 1.81
N THR A 90 10.08 -0.61 0.81
CA THR A 90 10.41 -1.90 0.24
C THR A 90 10.18 -1.88 -1.28
N PRO A 91 11.16 -2.30 -2.09
CA PRO A 91 10.99 -2.40 -3.54
C PRO A 91 10.36 -3.72 -3.97
N LEU A 92 10.27 -4.67 -3.07
CA LEU A 92 9.83 -6.03 -3.35
C LEU A 92 9.07 -6.58 -2.15
N ILE A 93 7.94 -7.21 -2.43
CA ILE A 93 7.22 -7.99 -1.44
C ILE A 93 6.96 -9.40 -1.99
N ASN A 94 7.36 -10.40 -1.23
CA ASN A 94 7.19 -11.80 -1.57
C ASN A 94 6.08 -12.40 -0.73
N GLY A 95 5.35 -13.35 -1.30
CA GLY A 95 4.35 -14.12 -0.59
C GLY A 95 4.28 -15.55 -1.10
N THR A 96 3.45 -16.36 -0.46
CA THR A 96 3.18 -17.73 -0.89
C THR A 96 1.67 -17.89 -1.01
N ILE A 97 1.24 -18.39 -2.17
CA ILE A 97 -0.18 -18.69 -2.39
C ILE A 97 -0.54 -19.90 -1.51
N PRO A 98 -1.63 -19.80 -0.71
CA PRO A 98 -2.03 -20.91 0.13
C PRO A 98 -2.27 -22.18 -0.66
N ALA A 99 -1.80 -23.31 -0.14
CA ALA A 99 -1.90 -24.61 -0.82
C ALA A 99 -3.34 -25.12 -0.97
N ASN A 100 -4.28 -24.57 -0.21
CA ASN A 100 -5.69 -24.93 -0.25
C ASN A 100 -6.53 -24.08 -1.21
N PHE A 101 -5.91 -23.18 -1.98
CA PHE A 101 -6.64 -22.39 -2.97
C PHE A 101 -7.10 -23.28 -4.13
N SER A 102 -8.35 -23.11 -4.53
CA SER A 102 -8.92 -23.76 -5.72
C SER A 102 -8.45 -23.07 -6.99
N ALA A 103 -8.55 -23.77 -8.12
CA ALA A 103 -8.32 -23.16 -9.43
C ALA A 103 -9.30 -22.02 -9.67
N GLY A 104 -8.82 -20.92 -10.24
CA GLY A 104 -9.63 -19.73 -10.53
C GLY A 104 -8.77 -18.51 -10.76
N ASP A 105 -9.44 -17.41 -11.03
CA ASP A 105 -8.82 -16.10 -11.20
C ASP A 105 -8.85 -15.35 -9.87
N TYR A 106 -7.71 -14.76 -9.51
CA TYR A 106 -7.51 -14.01 -8.29
C TYR A 106 -6.84 -12.69 -8.59
N LEU A 107 -7.01 -11.73 -7.71
CA LEU A 107 -6.34 -10.43 -7.78
C LEU A 107 -5.39 -10.28 -6.59
N LEU A 108 -4.28 -9.56 -6.81
CA LEU A 108 -3.33 -9.16 -5.78
C LEU A 108 -3.42 -7.65 -5.56
N ARG A 109 -3.21 -7.20 -4.34
CA ARG A 109 -3.05 -5.79 -3.98
C ARG A 109 -2.08 -5.60 -2.81
#